data_e1505d10d880722ff1f67b96885d694d
#
_entry.id   e1505d10d880722ff1f67b96885d694d
#
_cell.length_a   1.000
_cell.length_b   1.000
_cell.length_c   1.000
_cell.angle_alpha   90.00
_cell.angle_beta   90.00
_cell.angle_gamma   90.00
#
_symmetry.space_group_name_H-M   'P 1'
#
loop_
_entity.id
_entity.type
_entity.pdbx_description
1 polymer ?
#
loop_
_entity_poly.entity_id
_entity_poly.type
_entity_poly.pdbx_seq_one_letter_code
_entity_poly.pdbx_strand_id
1 'polypeptide(L)'
;MKVATVYDVAAHAAVSIATVSRVLRRPDDVRESTRERVLASVQALGYVPSASARCLAAQRTGVLGLFFPGIDDEDDGGEAPFVQDLSVSMVVDAAGGSEVAPPNLSFDGVLRGSEREAWRQGFALMVGVGRDANPADMLRDIAGRVDAVAVLAGSVPDELLKHVSRRIPVVLIGGPRRCAEMDFDHVSVSNREGMRALTAHLLENADATDLAFVAGPADSPDSAERYQGFVEALEGAGFDPAAATILQGDFSRIRARRLAETLLATGRMPRALVCANDRTALGMLDVLVPAGVRVPEDVIVTGFDGIEAGRLSTPRLTTVYQPMVELGRAAIRAMLSRIEHPDQPPITARLPVKVLLRESSEGTLPA
;
A
#
# COMPACT_ATOMS: atom_id res chain seq x y z
N MET A 1 24.04 -27.57 -20.91
CA MET A 1 23.63 -26.99 -22.21
C MET A 1 24.18 -25.57 -22.29
N LYS A 2 24.80 -25.16 -23.42
CA LYS A 2 25.27 -23.80 -23.62
C LYS A 2 24.06 -22.90 -23.89
N VAL A 3 23.86 -21.87 -23.10
CA VAL A 3 22.75 -20.91 -23.28
C VAL A 3 23.03 -20.09 -24.54
N ALA A 4 22.05 -20.02 -25.44
CA ALA A 4 22.16 -19.22 -26.67
C ALA A 4 22.34 -17.74 -26.34
N THR A 5 23.18 -17.06 -27.11
CA THR A 5 23.50 -15.63 -26.95
C THR A 5 22.96 -14.81 -28.14
N VAL A 6 22.96 -13.49 -28.02
CA VAL A 6 22.59 -12.60 -29.13
C VAL A 6 23.51 -12.79 -30.35
N TYR A 7 24.74 -13.20 -30.13
CA TYR A 7 25.72 -13.53 -31.20
C TYR A 7 25.28 -14.77 -31.97
N ASP A 8 24.81 -15.79 -31.28
CA ASP A 8 24.31 -17.02 -31.90
C ASP A 8 23.07 -16.75 -32.76
N VAL A 9 22.15 -15.89 -32.28
CA VAL A 9 20.97 -15.46 -33.03
C VAL A 9 21.37 -14.65 -34.27
N ALA A 10 22.32 -13.72 -34.13
CA ALA A 10 22.81 -12.92 -35.26
C ALA A 10 23.45 -13.78 -36.34
N ALA A 11 24.28 -14.75 -35.93
CA ALA A 11 24.91 -15.73 -36.84
C ALA A 11 23.85 -16.61 -37.53
N HIS A 12 22.89 -17.17 -36.78
CA HIS A 12 21.85 -18.03 -37.31
C HIS A 12 20.90 -17.31 -38.28
N ALA A 13 20.55 -16.05 -37.97
CA ALA A 13 19.71 -15.22 -38.83
C ALA A 13 20.45 -14.54 -39.96
N ALA A 14 21.78 -14.67 -40.04
CA ALA A 14 22.64 -13.99 -40.99
C ALA A 14 22.43 -12.46 -41.02
N VAL A 15 22.39 -11.83 -39.86
CA VAL A 15 22.27 -10.38 -39.69
C VAL A 15 23.26 -9.85 -38.64
N SER A 16 23.39 -8.53 -38.54
CA SER A 16 24.20 -7.93 -37.48
C SER A 16 23.48 -8.01 -36.12
N ILE A 17 24.25 -7.99 -35.01
CA ILE A 17 23.72 -7.90 -33.62
C ILE A 17 22.82 -6.67 -33.49
N ALA A 18 23.19 -5.54 -34.10
CA ALA A 18 22.37 -4.33 -34.12
C ALA A 18 20.99 -4.56 -34.75
N THR A 19 20.93 -5.38 -35.81
CA THR A 19 19.66 -5.77 -36.45
C THR A 19 18.84 -6.65 -35.54
N VAL A 20 19.43 -7.66 -34.87
CA VAL A 20 18.73 -8.49 -33.88
C VAL A 20 18.17 -7.61 -32.75
N SER A 21 18.98 -6.72 -32.19
CA SER A 21 18.57 -5.78 -31.15
C SER A 21 17.42 -4.87 -31.60
N ARG A 22 17.43 -4.41 -32.85
CA ARG A 22 16.38 -3.56 -33.43
C ARG A 22 15.08 -4.34 -33.61
N VAL A 23 15.12 -5.57 -34.11
CA VAL A 23 13.94 -6.45 -34.24
C VAL A 23 13.28 -6.70 -32.89
N LEU A 24 14.08 -6.93 -31.83
CA LEU A 24 13.56 -7.21 -30.50
C LEU A 24 13.02 -5.97 -29.76
N ARG A 25 13.46 -4.75 -30.13
CA ARG A 25 13.05 -3.50 -29.47
C ARG A 25 12.02 -2.68 -30.25
N ARG A 26 12.17 -2.64 -31.57
CA ARG A 26 11.38 -1.85 -32.49
C ARG A 26 11.12 -2.65 -33.77
N PRO A 27 10.27 -3.70 -33.68
CA PRO A 27 10.04 -4.61 -34.79
C PRO A 27 9.51 -3.89 -36.04
N ASP A 28 8.78 -2.80 -35.87
CA ASP A 28 8.20 -2.02 -36.95
C ASP A 28 9.22 -1.19 -37.73
N ASP A 29 10.42 -0.93 -37.16
CA ASP A 29 11.52 -0.23 -37.82
C ASP A 29 12.34 -1.16 -38.73
N VAL A 30 11.97 -2.44 -38.85
CA VAL A 30 12.72 -3.44 -39.61
C VAL A 30 11.80 -4.10 -40.65
N ARG A 31 12.36 -4.33 -41.85
CA ARG A 31 11.63 -5.02 -42.93
C ARG A 31 11.08 -6.36 -42.46
N GLU A 32 9.86 -6.67 -42.85
CA GLU A 32 9.12 -7.86 -42.40
C GLU A 32 9.91 -9.16 -42.58
N SER A 33 10.50 -9.38 -43.76
CA SER A 33 11.31 -10.58 -44.04
C SER A 33 12.55 -10.73 -43.14
N THR A 34 13.14 -9.63 -42.70
CA THR A 34 14.26 -9.64 -41.74
C THR A 34 13.75 -9.91 -40.35
N ARG A 35 12.63 -9.32 -39.95
CA ARG A 35 11.96 -9.54 -38.65
C ARG A 35 11.58 -11.00 -38.46
N GLU A 36 10.91 -11.60 -39.44
CA GLU A 36 10.50 -13.01 -39.39
C GLU A 36 11.72 -13.94 -39.27
N ARG A 37 12.77 -13.74 -40.03
CA ARG A 37 14.00 -14.53 -39.99
C ARG A 37 14.68 -14.46 -38.61
N VAL A 38 14.74 -13.27 -37.99
CA VAL A 38 15.31 -13.11 -36.67
C VAL A 38 14.43 -13.76 -35.60
N LEU A 39 13.13 -13.59 -35.66
CA LEU A 39 12.19 -14.21 -34.71
C LEU A 39 12.19 -15.74 -34.80
N ALA A 40 12.26 -16.30 -36.02
CA ALA A 40 12.44 -17.74 -36.24
C ALA A 40 13.76 -18.25 -35.63
N SER A 41 14.85 -17.47 -35.76
CA SER A 41 16.13 -17.81 -35.15
C SER A 41 16.11 -17.76 -33.64
N VAL A 42 15.43 -16.78 -33.04
CA VAL A 42 15.21 -16.66 -31.58
C VAL A 42 14.48 -17.90 -31.06
N GLN A 43 13.42 -18.32 -31.76
CA GLN A 43 12.63 -19.49 -31.39
C GLN A 43 13.43 -20.79 -31.53
N ALA A 44 14.11 -20.97 -32.66
CA ALA A 44 14.90 -22.18 -32.95
C ALA A 44 16.04 -22.40 -31.95
N LEU A 45 16.67 -21.32 -31.47
CA LEU A 45 17.77 -21.36 -30.52
C LEU A 45 17.32 -21.29 -29.05
N GLY A 46 16.02 -21.11 -28.77
CA GLY A 46 15.52 -20.89 -27.43
C GLY A 46 16.14 -19.67 -26.75
N TYR A 47 16.49 -18.64 -27.56
CA TYR A 47 17.14 -17.45 -27.04
C TYR A 47 16.17 -16.56 -26.26
N VAL A 48 16.51 -16.29 -25.04
CA VAL A 48 15.80 -15.30 -24.20
C VAL A 48 16.69 -14.05 -24.08
N PRO A 49 16.22 -12.86 -24.52
CA PRO A 49 17.02 -11.63 -24.43
C PRO A 49 17.43 -11.35 -22.99
N SER A 50 18.73 -11.28 -22.71
CA SER A 50 19.25 -10.96 -21.39
C SER A 50 18.88 -9.54 -21.00
N ALA A 51 18.22 -9.39 -19.85
CA ALA A 51 17.90 -8.09 -19.25
C ALA A 51 19.20 -7.30 -19.00
N SER A 52 20.23 -7.94 -18.47
CA SER A 52 21.54 -7.32 -18.18
C SER A 52 22.21 -6.71 -19.41
N ALA A 53 22.16 -7.39 -20.57
CA ALA A 53 22.73 -6.86 -21.81
C ALA A 53 21.95 -5.64 -22.35
N ARG A 54 20.64 -5.60 -22.10
CA ARG A 54 19.78 -4.44 -22.43
C ARG A 54 20.08 -3.26 -21.53
N CYS A 55 20.26 -3.52 -20.23
CA CYS A 55 20.55 -2.53 -19.19
C CYS A 55 21.89 -1.82 -19.42
N LEU A 56 22.94 -2.56 -19.79
CA LEU A 56 24.26 -1.99 -20.06
C LEU A 56 24.23 -0.99 -21.23
N ALA A 57 23.45 -1.28 -22.26
CA ALA A 57 23.34 -0.40 -23.43
C ALA A 57 22.47 0.84 -23.20
N ALA A 58 21.56 0.78 -22.23
CA ALA A 58 20.61 1.84 -21.91
C ALA A 58 21.02 2.68 -20.69
N GLN A 59 22.09 2.32 -19.96
CA GLN A 59 22.46 2.88 -18.66
C GLN A 59 21.30 2.88 -17.63
N ARG A 60 20.38 1.92 -17.77
CA ARG A 60 19.19 1.75 -16.92
C ARG A 60 19.00 0.27 -16.58
N THR A 61 18.50 0.00 -15.40
CA THR A 61 18.24 -1.39 -14.95
C THR A 61 16.95 -1.97 -15.55
N GLY A 62 16.01 -1.11 -15.94
CA GLY A 62 14.66 -1.51 -16.35
C GLY A 62 13.83 -2.04 -15.20
N VAL A 63 14.21 -1.70 -13.96
CA VAL A 63 13.54 -2.13 -12.72
C VAL A 63 13.16 -0.89 -11.91
N LEU A 64 11.94 -0.86 -11.40
CA LEU A 64 11.46 0.14 -10.44
C LEU A 64 11.37 -0.52 -9.06
N GLY A 65 11.68 0.25 -8.00
CA GLY A 65 11.60 -0.21 -6.62
C GLY A 65 10.30 0.22 -5.96
N LEU A 66 9.77 -0.62 -5.07
CA LEU A 66 8.67 -0.31 -4.18
C LEU A 66 9.03 -0.80 -2.79
N PHE A 67 9.04 0.11 -1.81
CA PHE A 67 9.44 -0.20 -0.45
C PHE A 67 8.29 0.10 0.53
N PHE A 68 7.93 -0.93 1.30
CA PHE A 68 6.94 -0.86 2.38
C PHE A 68 7.58 -1.06 3.75
N PRO A 69 7.03 -0.48 4.83
CA PRO A 69 7.40 -0.88 6.19
C PRO A 69 6.94 -2.31 6.46
N GLY A 70 7.61 -3.00 7.37
CA GLY A 70 7.08 -4.22 7.97
C GLY A 70 5.94 -3.86 8.91
N ILE A 71 4.72 -3.91 8.42
CA ILE A 71 3.53 -3.74 9.25
C ILE A 71 3.01 -5.14 9.55
N ASP A 72 2.83 -5.45 10.83
CA ASP A 72 2.31 -6.72 11.36
C ASP A 72 3.28 -7.90 11.52
N ASP A 73 4.50 -7.66 11.94
CA ASP A 73 5.39 -8.73 12.42
C ASP A 73 5.06 -9.20 13.86
N GLU A 74 3.81 -9.04 14.32
CA GLU A 74 3.37 -9.68 15.57
C GLU A 74 3.20 -11.20 15.41
N ASP A 75 3.23 -11.71 14.19
CA ASP A 75 3.22 -13.14 13.88
C ASP A 75 4.41 -13.44 12.97
N ASP A 76 5.59 -13.43 13.59
CA ASP A 76 6.78 -14.07 13.02
C ASP A 76 6.53 -15.58 13.09
N GLY A 77 5.65 -16.07 12.22
CA GLY A 77 5.47 -17.48 11.98
C GLY A 77 6.80 -18.02 11.57
N GLY A 78 7.56 -18.52 12.55
CA GLY A 78 8.90 -19.04 12.39
C GLY A 78 8.97 -19.88 11.12
N GLU A 79 10.11 -19.94 10.47
CA GLU A 79 10.34 -20.75 9.27
C GLU A 79 9.56 -22.05 9.39
N ALA A 80 8.45 -22.16 8.65
CA ALA A 80 7.73 -23.41 8.57
C ALA A 80 8.75 -24.40 8.05
N PRO A 81 9.20 -25.39 8.84
CA PRO A 81 10.19 -26.33 8.38
C PRO A 81 9.64 -26.95 7.11
N PHE A 82 10.49 -27.10 6.10
CA PHE A 82 10.17 -27.93 4.94
C PHE A 82 9.88 -29.35 5.47
N VAL A 83 8.63 -29.57 5.85
CA VAL A 83 8.19 -30.86 6.39
C VAL A 83 7.91 -31.76 5.20
N GLN A 84 8.62 -32.89 5.15
CA GLN A 84 8.32 -33.96 4.17
C GLN A 84 7.03 -34.73 4.52
N ASP A 85 6.36 -34.35 5.61
CA ASP A 85 5.10 -34.94 6.00
C ASP A 85 3.95 -34.31 5.20
N LEU A 86 3.36 -35.13 4.32
CA LEU A 86 2.20 -34.76 3.50
C LEU A 86 0.86 -34.95 4.26
N SER A 87 0.89 -35.10 5.59
CA SER A 87 -0.32 -35.21 6.39
C SER A 87 -1.11 -33.89 6.36
N VAL A 88 -2.40 -34.03 6.17
CA VAL A 88 -3.35 -32.90 6.26
C VAL A 88 -3.83 -32.79 7.70
N SER A 89 -3.49 -31.71 8.39
CA SER A 89 -4.07 -31.43 9.70
C SER A 89 -5.43 -30.73 9.54
N MET A 90 -6.42 -31.16 10.33
CA MET A 90 -7.69 -30.46 10.46
C MET A 90 -7.64 -29.64 11.74
N VAL A 91 -7.76 -28.32 11.60
CA VAL A 91 -7.77 -27.38 12.73
C VAL A 91 -9.13 -26.72 12.79
N VAL A 92 -9.71 -26.59 13.98
CA VAL A 92 -10.91 -25.79 14.19
C VAL A 92 -10.47 -24.34 14.26
N ASP A 93 -10.76 -23.57 13.20
CA ASP A 93 -10.51 -22.13 13.16
C ASP A 93 -11.59 -21.42 13.99
N ALA A 94 -11.35 -21.26 15.28
CA ALA A 94 -12.25 -20.57 16.18
C ALA A 94 -12.05 -19.06 16.10
N ALA A 95 -13.14 -18.29 16.11
CA ALA A 95 -13.08 -16.83 16.10
C ALA A 95 -12.17 -16.32 17.25
N GLY A 96 -11.05 -15.69 16.91
CA GLY A 96 -10.10 -15.11 17.87
C GLY A 96 -8.82 -15.90 18.14
N GLY A 97 -8.65 -17.10 17.60
CA GLY A 97 -7.50 -17.97 17.85
C GLY A 97 -6.92 -18.63 16.61
N SER A 98 -7.08 -18.05 15.43
CA SER A 98 -6.56 -18.68 14.21
C SER A 98 -5.03 -18.74 14.22
N GLU A 99 -4.49 -19.95 14.14
CA GLU A 99 -3.06 -20.18 13.84
C GLU A 99 -2.67 -19.69 12.44
N VAL A 100 -3.68 -19.41 11.60
CA VAL A 100 -3.52 -18.85 10.26
C VAL A 100 -4.01 -17.42 10.25
N ALA A 101 -3.14 -16.49 10.60
CA ALA A 101 -3.43 -15.07 10.46
C ALA A 101 -3.56 -14.73 8.96
N PRO A 102 -4.65 -14.08 8.52
CA PRO A 102 -4.74 -13.65 7.14
C PRO A 102 -3.64 -12.62 6.86
N PRO A 103 -2.96 -12.71 5.70
CA PRO A 103 -1.90 -11.77 5.35
C PRO A 103 -2.41 -10.34 5.38
N ASN A 104 -1.53 -9.40 5.74
CA ASN A 104 -1.88 -7.99 5.75
C ASN A 104 -2.03 -7.44 4.34
N LEU A 105 -3.25 -7.30 3.87
CA LEU A 105 -3.59 -6.88 2.52
C LEU A 105 -3.70 -5.35 2.36
N SER A 106 -3.31 -4.55 3.38
CA SER A 106 -3.48 -3.08 3.34
C SER A 106 -2.75 -2.43 2.16
N PHE A 107 -1.64 -3.01 1.71
CA PHE A 107 -0.87 -2.48 0.58
C PHE A 107 -1.06 -3.24 -0.74
N ASP A 108 -1.86 -4.28 -0.76
CA ASP A 108 -2.12 -5.07 -1.98
C ASP A 108 -2.62 -4.22 -3.14
N GLY A 109 -3.48 -3.25 -2.87
CA GLY A 109 -3.96 -2.32 -3.87
C GLY A 109 -2.83 -1.51 -4.50
N VAL A 110 -1.94 -0.96 -3.66
CA VAL A 110 -0.78 -0.19 -4.13
C VAL A 110 0.15 -1.08 -4.95
N LEU A 111 0.48 -2.26 -4.43
CA LEU A 111 1.33 -3.23 -5.14
C LEU A 111 0.73 -3.62 -6.50
N ARG A 112 -0.55 -3.97 -6.54
CA ARG A 112 -1.27 -4.33 -7.78
C ARG A 112 -1.30 -3.18 -8.80
N GLY A 113 -1.54 -1.95 -8.31
CA GLY A 113 -1.52 -0.76 -9.15
C GLY A 113 -0.14 -0.47 -9.73
N SER A 114 0.88 -0.58 -8.90
CA SER A 114 2.29 -0.39 -9.26
C SER A 114 2.76 -1.45 -10.26
N GLU A 115 2.47 -2.73 -10.01
CA GLU A 115 2.85 -3.83 -10.90
C GLU A 115 2.28 -3.64 -12.30
N ARG A 116 0.96 -3.40 -12.39
CA ARG A 116 0.28 -3.22 -13.68
C ARG A 116 0.82 -2.02 -14.47
N GLU A 117 1.09 -0.91 -13.80
CA GLU A 117 1.61 0.28 -14.46
C GLU A 117 3.07 0.10 -14.87
N ALA A 118 3.93 -0.48 -14.01
CA ALA A 118 5.33 -0.78 -14.35
C ALA A 118 5.41 -1.73 -15.55
N TRP A 119 4.63 -2.82 -15.55
CA TRP A 119 4.58 -3.76 -16.66
C TRP A 119 4.13 -3.11 -17.96
N ARG A 120 3.09 -2.28 -17.91
CA ARG A 120 2.58 -1.54 -19.09
C ARG A 120 3.63 -0.65 -19.72
N GLN A 121 4.55 -0.12 -18.91
CA GLN A 121 5.64 0.75 -19.32
C GLN A 121 6.95 -0.02 -19.65
N GLY A 122 6.91 -1.35 -19.57
CA GLY A 122 8.06 -2.21 -19.91
C GLY A 122 9.10 -2.33 -18.80
N PHE A 123 8.76 -2.01 -17.55
CA PHE A 123 9.63 -2.15 -16.39
C PHE A 123 9.24 -3.36 -15.53
N ALA A 124 10.25 -3.99 -14.92
CA ALA A 124 10.03 -4.92 -13.82
C ALA A 124 9.83 -4.15 -12.50
N LEU A 125 9.16 -4.77 -11.52
CA LEU A 125 9.00 -4.21 -10.18
C LEU A 125 9.78 -5.06 -9.17
N MET A 126 10.64 -4.41 -8.38
CA MET A 126 11.30 -4.99 -7.22
C MET A 126 10.61 -4.49 -5.96
N VAL A 127 10.15 -5.40 -5.12
CA VAL A 127 9.44 -5.06 -3.89
C VAL A 127 10.32 -5.40 -2.69
N GLY A 128 10.45 -4.48 -1.76
CA GLY A 128 11.07 -4.67 -0.46
C GLY A 128 10.07 -4.37 0.64
N VAL A 129 10.06 -5.22 1.66
CA VAL A 129 9.27 -5.03 2.87
C VAL A 129 10.25 -4.99 4.03
N GLY A 130 10.25 -3.90 4.77
CA GLY A 130 11.15 -3.69 5.91
C GLY A 130 10.78 -4.55 7.10
N ARG A 131 10.88 -5.87 6.92
CA ARG A 131 10.85 -6.86 8.00
C ARG A 131 12.26 -6.91 8.59
N ASP A 132 12.41 -7.22 9.85
CA ASP A 132 13.71 -7.38 10.51
C ASP A 132 14.49 -6.09 10.83
N ALA A 133 15.65 -6.27 11.43
CA ALA A 133 16.39 -5.28 12.19
C ALA A 133 16.90 -4.05 11.41
N ASN A 134 16.84 -4.04 10.06
CA ASN A 134 17.41 -2.90 9.32
C ASN A 134 16.71 -2.53 8.00
N PRO A 135 15.54 -1.85 8.05
CA PRO A 135 14.85 -1.32 6.86
C PRO A 135 15.76 -0.41 6.01
N ALA A 136 16.72 0.25 6.65
CA ALA A 136 17.66 1.16 6.00
C ALA A 136 18.64 0.45 5.07
N ASP A 137 19.15 -0.72 5.46
CA ASP A 137 20.07 -1.49 4.61
C ASP A 137 19.34 -2.13 3.44
N MET A 138 18.12 -2.61 3.66
CA MET A 138 17.28 -3.12 2.59
C MET A 138 16.98 -2.04 1.53
N LEU A 139 16.60 -0.83 1.96
CA LEU A 139 16.38 0.27 1.01
C LEU A 139 17.65 0.62 0.22
N ARG A 140 18.84 0.63 0.87
CA ARG A 140 20.13 0.85 0.17
C ARG A 140 20.41 -0.22 -0.88
N ASP A 141 20.12 -1.49 -0.56
CA ASP A 141 20.33 -2.61 -1.47
C ASP A 141 19.39 -2.51 -2.68
N ILE A 142 18.10 -2.23 -2.45
CA ILE A 142 17.13 -1.96 -3.53
C ILE A 142 17.59 -0.78 -4.39
N ALA A 143 17.96 0.35 -3.77
CA ALA A 143 18.42 1.54 -4.48
C ALA A 143 19.65 1.28 -5.36
N GLY A 144 20.45 0.27 -5.03
CA GLY A 144 21.56 -0.21 -5.86
C GLY A 144 21.16 -0.93 -7.15
N ARG A 145 19.91 -1.39 -7.26
CA ARG A 145 19.44 -2.31 -8.31
C ARG A 145 18.31 -1.77 -9.18
N VAL A 146 17.77 -0.60 -8.85
CA VAL A 146 16.61 -0.02 -9.53
C VAL A 146 16.90 1.34 -10.15
N ASP A 147 16.06 1.78 -11.09
CA ASP A 147 16.18 3.08 -11.76
C ASP A 147 15.50 4.20 -10.96
N ALA A 148 14.51 3.89 -10.15
CA ALA A 148 13.84 4.77 -9.21
C ALA A 148 13.16 3.93 -8.11
N VAL A 149 12.84 4.53 -6.97
CA VAL A 149 12.15 3.84 -5.87
C VAL A 149 10.99 4.68 -5.32
N ALA A 150 9.84 4.03 -5.12
CA ALA A 150 8.75 4.58 -4.33
C ALA A 150 8.79 4.00 -2.91
N VAL A 151 8.66 4.85 -1.91
CA VAL A 151 8.80 4.50 -0.49
C VAL A 151 7.57 4.97 0.26
N LEU A 152 6.97 4.10 1.06
CA LEU A 152 5.88 4.53 1.94
C LEU A 152 6.42 5.50 3.01
N ALA A 153 5.75 6.63 3.18
CA ALA A 153 6.16 7.67 4.13
C ALA A 153 6.22 7.12 5.57
N GLY A 154 7.29 7.44 6.28
CA GLY A 154 7.52 6.94 7.63
C GLY A 154 8.22 5.58 7.72
N SER A 155 8.45 4.89 6.59
CA SER A 155 9.10 3.56 6.57
C SER A 155 10.59 3.61 6.91
N VAL A 156 11.24 4.72 6.65
CA VAL A 156 12.67 4.94 6.87
C VAL A 156 12.95 6.40 7.25
N PRO A 157 14.09 6.69 7.89
CA PRO A 157 14.47 8.07 8.23
C PRO A 157 14.64 8.96 6.99
N ASP A 158 14.24 10.22 7.10
CA ASP A 158 14.33 11.22 6.03
C ASP A 158 15.75 11.41 5.51
N GLU A 159 16.77 11.32 6.38
CA GLU A 159 18.18 11.43 6.00
C GLU A 159 18.63 10.32 5.04
N LEU A 160 18.06 9.12 5.19
CA LEU A 160 18.33 8.04 4.25
C LEU A 160 17.68 8.31 2.88
N LEU A 161 16.47 8.84 2.87
CA LEU A 161 15.79 9.24 1.63
C LEU A 161 16.57 10.30 0.88
N LYS A 162 17.08 11.31 1.59
CA LYS A 162 18.00 12.33 1.03
C LYS A 162 19.28 11.72 0.45
N HIS A 163 19.83 10.72 1.13
CA HIS A 163 21.02 10.03 0.64
C HIS A 163 20.74 9.25 -0.65
N VAL A 164 19.65 8.49 -0.69
CA VAL A 164 19.23 7.69 -1.85
C VAL A 164 18.86 8.59 -3.03
N SER A 165 18.20 9.72 -2.79
CA SER A 165 17.76 10.64 -3.85
C SER A 165 18.88 11.30 -4.63
N ARG A 166 20.10 11.34 -4.07
CA ARG A 166 21.31 11.80 -4.80
C ARG A 166 21.72 10.85 -5.93
N ARG A 167 21.24 9.62 -5.89
CA ARG A 167 21.63 8.58 -6.86
C ARG A 167 20.50 8.23 -7.81
N ILE A 168 19.29 8.06 -7.29
CA ILE A 168 18.09 7.66 -8.07
C ILE A 168 16.88 8.49 -7.62
N PRO A 169 15.89 8.70 -8.49
CA PRO A 169 14.62 9.30 -8.12
C PRO A 169 13.94 8.57 -6.96
N VAL A 170 13.42 9.35 -6.02
CA VAL A 170 12.62 8.86 -4.88
C VAL A 170 11.23 9.48 -4.96
N VAL A 171 10.19 8.65 -4.84
CA VAL A 171 8.79 9.06 -4.74
C VAL A 171 8.26 8.64 -3.38
N LEU A 172 7.67 9.55 -2.62
CA LEU A 172 7.00 9.24 -1.37
C LEU A 172 5.54 8.87 -1.63
N ILE A 173 5.08 7.80 -0.97
CA ILE A 173 3.67 7.38 -0.97
C ILE A 173 3.09 7.62 0.42
N GLY A 174 1.94 8.32 0.49
CA GLY A 174 1.27 8.64 1.75
C GLY A 174 1.94 9.75 2.55
N GLY A 175 1.32 10.11 3.67
CA GLY A 175 1.74 11.18 4.56
C GLY A 175 1.64 12.59 3.95
N PRO A 176 1.83 13.63 4.78
CA PRO A 176 1.91 14.99 4.30
C PRO A 176 3.20 15.24 3.54
N ARG A 177 3.16 16.20 2.61
CA ARG A 177 4.38 16.74 2.01
C ARG A 177 5.23 17.35 3.13
N ARG A 178 6.24 16.61 3.56
CA ARG A 178 7.17 17.07 4.61
C ARG A 178 8.15 18.08 4.00
N CYS A 179 8.25 19.24 4.64
CA CYS A 179 9.26 20.29 4.52
C CYS A 179 9.60 20.80 3.12
N ALA A 180 9.66 22.14 3.01
CA ALA A 180 10.17 22.87 1.86
C ALA A 180 11.62 22.54 1.46
N GLU A 181 12.33 21.75 2.27
CA GLU A 181 13.74 21.38 2.07
C GLU A 181 13.93 20.01 1.38
N MET A 182 12.86 19.21 1.19
CA MET A 182 12.94 17.91 0.53
C MET A 182 12.09 17.91 -0.75
N ASP A 183 12.77 18.04 -1.86
CA ASP A 183 12.18 18.06 -3.20
C ASP A 183 11.92 16.64 -3.73
N PHE A 184 11.19 15.81 -2.99
CA PHE A 184 10.75 14.52 -3.49
C PHE A 184 9.43 14.63 -4.24
N ASP A 185 9.25 13.81 -5.25
CA ASP A 185 7.94 13.54 -5.80
C ASP A 185 7.07 12.85 -4.74
N HIS A 186 5.81 13.24 -4.64
CA HIS A 186 4.92 12.82 -3.58
C HIS A 186 3.55 12.46 -4.13
N VAL A 187 3.06 11.29 -3.78
CA VAL A 187 1.71 10.84 -4.09
C VAL A 187 1.01 10.43 -2.81
N SER A 188 -0.19 10.95 -2.57
CA SER A 188 -0.95 10.72 -1.35
C SER A 188 -2.45 10.68 -1.61
N VAL A 189 -3.22 10.43 -0.59
CA VAL A 189 -4.68 10.54 -0.61
C VAL A 189 -5.12 11.69 0.30
N SER A 190 -6.38 12.11 0.16
CA SER A 190 -6.97 13.18 0.99
C SER A 190 -7.36 12.63 2.38
N ASN A 191 -6.35 12.24 3.19
CA ASN A 191 -6.56 11.67 4.53
C ASN A 191 -7.37 12.61 5.44
N ARG A 192 -6.90 13.87 5.56
CA ARG A 192 -7.49 14.89 6.43
C ARG A 192 -8.92 15.21 6.02
N GLU A 193 -9.13 15.49 4.73
CA GLU A 193 -10.45 15.82 4.21
C GLU A 193 -11.44 14.65 4.31
N GLY A 194 -10.98 13.42 4.08
CA GLY A 194 -11.80 12.23 4.20
C GLY A 194 -12.26 11.97 5.63
N MET A 195 -11.33 12.05 6.60
CA MET A 195 -11.68 11.86 8.01
C MET A 195 -12.56 13.01 8.52
N ARG A 196 -12.27 14.25 8.12
CA ARG A 196 -13.12 15.38 8.45
C ARG A 196 -14.54 15.22 7.95
N ALA A 197 -14.72 14.77 6.70
CA ALA A 197 -16.04 14.56 6.12
C ALA A 197 -16.82 13.43 6.85
N LEU A 198 -16.13 12.32 7.16
CA LEU A 198 -16.74 11.22 7.92
C LEU A 198 -17.15 11.67 9.32
N THR A 199 -16.28 12.34 10.06
CA THR A 199 -16.57 12.80 11.42
C THR A 199 -17.69 13.86 11.45
N ALA A 200 -17.68 14.81 10.52
CA ALA A 200 -18.76 15.80 10.39
C ALA A 200 -20.13 15.11 10.15
N HIS A 201 -20.15 14.10 9.26
CA HIS A 201 -21.37 13.32 9.03
C HIS A 201 -21.91 12.66 10.30
N LEU A 202 -21.04 12.09 11.15
CA LEU A 202 -21.46 11.47 12.41
C LEU A 202 -22.02 12.50 13.39
N LEU A 203 -21.41 13.67 13.49
CA LEU A 203 -21.88 14.75 14.36
C LEU A 203 -23.25 15.31 13.92
N GLU A 204 -23.48 15.43 12.61
CA GLU A 204 -24.69 16.00 12.05
C GLU A 204 -25.88 15.03 12.01
N ASN A 205 -25.62 13.74 11.71
CA ASN A 205 -26.68 12.79 11.34
C ASN A 205 -26.87 11.64 12.34
N ALA A 206 -25.87 11.34 13.17
CA ALA A 206 -25.92 10.22 14.08
C ALA A 206 -26.07 10.61 15.55
N ASP A 207 -26.26 11.91 15.84
CA ASP A 207 -26.33 12.48 17.21
C ASP A 207 -25.18 12.01 18.11
N ALA A 208 -24.00 11.82 17.48
CA ALA A 208 -22.83 11.29 18.12
C ALA A 208 -21.99 12.43 18.71
N THR A 209 -22.29 12.84 19.94
CA THR A 209 -21.58 13.91 20.65
C THR A 209 -20.44 13.40 21.52
N ASP A 210 -20.42 12.09 21.84
CA ASP A 210 -19.35 11.41 22.58
C ASP A 210 -18.57 10.51 21.62
N LEU A 211 -17.49 11.06 21.04
CA LEU A 211 -16.64 10.36 20.09
C LEU A 211 -15.30 10.01 20.71
N ALA A 212 -14.81 8.80 20.40
CA ALA A 212 -13.41 8.44 20.62
C ALA A 212 -12.71 8.22 19.28
N PHE A 213 -11.51 8.79 19.13
CA PHE A 213 -10.64 8.52 18.01
C PHE A 213 -9.69 7.37 18.34
N VAL A 214 -9.69 6.31 17.53
CA VAL A 214 -8.77 5.18 17.70
C VAL A 214 -7.60 5.34 16.74
N ALA A 215 -6.50 5.87 17.27
CA ALA A 215 -5.33 6.31 16.52
C ALA A 215 -4.50 5.13 15.98
N GLY A 216 -3.81 5.37 14.87
CA GLY A 216 -2.71 4.52 14.38
C GLY A 216 -1.41 4.78 15.13
N PRO A 217 -0.26 4.22 14.66
CA PRO A 217 1.05 4.44 15.24
C PRO A 217 1.37 5.95 15.37
N ALA A 218 2.03 6.31 16.47
CA ALA A 218 2.32 7.72 16.79
C ALA A 218 3.25 8.40 15.76
N ASP A 219 4.08 7.61 15.09
CA ASP A 219 5.00 8.05 14.03
C ASP A 219 4.39 7.97 12.62
N SER A 220 3.14 7.49 12.49
CA SER A 220 2.46 7.40 11.21
C SER A 220 1.97 8.78 10.73
N PRO A 221 2.49 9.29 9.61
CA PRO A 221 2.02 10.55 9.04
C PRO A 221 0.56 10.51 8.60
N ASP A 222 0.09 9.37 8.08
CA ASP A 222 -1.30 9.19 7.66
C ASP A 222 -2.25 9.21 8.86
N SER A 223 -1.87 8.58 9.99
CA SER A 223 -2.63 8.66 11.24
C SER A 223 -2.75 10.09 11.75
N ALA A 224 -1.66 10.85 11.68
CA ALA A 224 -1.65 12.25 12.08
C ALA A 224 -2.57 13.13 11.22
N GLU A 225 -2.58 12.95 9.89
CA GLU A 225 -3.50 13.67 9.00
C GLU A 225 -4.98 13.29 9.28
N ARG A 226 -5.27 12.01 9.50
CA ARG A 226 -6.61 11.54 9.85
C ARG A 226 -7.08 12.13 11.17
N TYR A 227 -6.21 12.13 12.19
CA TYR A 227 -6.50 12.78 13.48
C TYR A 227 -6.77 14.27 13.32
N GLN A 228 -5.98 14.97 12.51
CA GLN A 228 -6.20 16.38 12.24
C GLN A 228 -7.58 16.63 11.58
N GLY A 229 -7.99 15.77 10.64
CA GLY A 229 -9.33 15.84 10.05
C GLY A 229 -10.45 15.62 11.07
N PHE A 230 -10.25 14.69 12.01
CA PHE A 230 -11.17 14.45 13.13
C PHE A 230 -11.29 15.71 14.01
N VAL A 231 -10.17 16.28 14.43
CA VAL A 231 -10.13 17.52 15.24
C VAL A 231 -10.87 18.66 14.55
N GLU A 232 -10.61 18.89 13.26
CA GLU A 232 -11.27 19.96 12.50
C GLU A 232 -12.78 19.79 12.37
N ALA A 233 -13.24 18.56 12.30
CA ALA A 233 -14.68 18.30 12.28
C ALA A 233 -15.34 18.66 13.63
N LEU A 234 -14.68 18.32 14.76
CA LEU A 234 -15.15 18.70 16.09
C LEU A 234 -15.20 20.22 16.25
N GLU A 235 -14.10 20.92 15.92
CA GLU A 235 -14.03 22.38 15.98
C GLU A 235 -15.11 23.05 15.11
N GLY A 236 -15.29 22.54 13.88
CA GLY A 236 -16.30 23.03 12.95
C GLY A 236 -17.74 22.87 13.44
N ALA A 237 -17.99 21.88 14.29
CA ALA A 237 -19.27 21.63 14.93
C ALA A 237 -19.41 22.32 16.33
N GLY A 238 -18.37 23.04 16.78
CA GLY A 238 -18.37 23.74 18.06
C GLY A 238 -18.05 22.86 19.28
N PHE A 239 -17.47 21.67 19.08
CA PHE A 239 -17.01 20.81 20.16
C PHE A 239 -15.54 21.12 20.50
N ASP A 240 -15.18 20.96 21.76
CA ASP A 240 -13.78 21.03 22.20
C ASP A 240 -13.07 19.71 21.88
N PRO A 241 -12.07 19.67 20.97
CA PRO A 241 -11.34 18.47 20.65
C PRO A 241 -10.59 17.85 21.83
N ALA A 242 -10.23 18.66 22.85
CA ALA A 242 -9.55 18.19 24.05
C ALA A 242 -10.47 17.32 24.94
N ALA A 243 -11.78 17.40 24.76
CA ALA A 243 -12.73 16.56 25.45
C ALA A 243 -12.89 15.17 24.80
N ALA A 244 -12.45 14.99 23.56
CA ALA A 244 -12.55 13.72 22.87
C ALA A 244 -11.54 12.69 23.43
N THR A 245 -12.02 11.46 23.59
CA THR A 245 -11.15 10.35 24.02
C THR A 245 -10.25 9.88 22.89
N ILE A 246 -8.95 9.77 23.15
CA ILE A 246 -7.98 9.19 22.19
C ILE A 246 -7.53 7.83 22.70
N LEU A 247 -7.73 6.81 21.86
CA LEU A 247 -7.33 5.42 22.13
C LEU A 247 -6.23 5.02 21.14
N GLN A 248 -5.25 4.22 21.58
CA GLN A 248 -4.12 3.83 20.74
C GLN A 248 -4.35 2.43 20.17
N GLY A 249 -4.70 2.36 18.88
CA GLY A 249 -5.00 1.11 18.16
C GLY A 249 -3.85 0.61 17.27
N ASP A 250 -2.89 1.48 16.93
CA ASP A 250 -1.67 1.19 16.16
C ASP A 250 -1.89 0.47 14.82
N PHE A 251 -3.05 0.69 14.18
CA PHE A 251 -3.49 -0.03 12.98
C PHE A 251 -3.59 -1.55 13.16
N SER A 252 -3.54 -2.04 14.40
CA SER A 252 -3.52 -3.45 14.74
C SER A 252 -4.91 -3.96 15.12
N ARG A 253 -5.35 -5.04 14.43
CA ARG A 253 -6.62 -5.72 14.75
C ARG A 253 -6.58 -6.36 16.15
N ILE A 254 -5.42 -6.89 16.54
CA ILE A 254 -5.21 -7.54 17.85
C ILE A 254 -5.28 -6.49 18.98
N ARG A 255 -4.60 -5.35 18.82
CA ARG A 255 -4.68 -4.27 19.83
C ARG A 255 -6.08 -3.70 19.93
N ALA A 256 -6.78 -3.54 18.82
CA ALA A 256 -8.16 -3.09 18.81
C ALA A 256 -9.10 -4.03 19.57
N ARG A 257 -8.91 -5.35 19.46
CA ARG A 257 -9.66 -6.34 20.27
C ARG A 257 -9.44 -6.11 21.77
N ARG A 258 -8.19 -5.96 22.22
CA ARG A 258 -7.86 -5.66 23.62
C ARG A 258 -8.46 -4.34 24.12
N LEU A 259 -8.49 -3.32 23.26
CA LEU A 259 -9.15 -2.04 23.56
C LEU A 259 -10.65 -2.24 23.73
N ALA A 260 -11.31 -2.98 22.85
CA ALA A 260 -12.75 -3.28 22.94
C ALA A 260 -13.08 -4.06 24.21
N GLU A 261 -12.28 -5.06 24.60
CA GLU A 261 -12.39 -5.79 25.87
C GLU A 261 -12.30 -4.84 27.08
N THR A 262 -11.35 -3.90 27.03
CA THR A 262 -11.18 -2.88 28.09
C THR A 262 -12.38 -1.95 28.18
N LEU A 263 -12.93 -1.49 27.05
CA LEU A 263 -14.13 -0.65 27.02
C LEU A 263 -15.33 -1.38 27.61
N LEU A 264 -15.54 -2.65 27.27
CA LEU A 264 -16.59 -3.49 27.87
C LEU A 264 -16.41 -3.66 29.37
N ALA A 265 -15.19 -3.98 29.83
CA ALA A 265 -14.91 -4.19 31.25
C ALA A 265 -15.08 -2.93 32.09
N THR A 266 -14.79 -1.75 31.54
CA THR A 266 -14.94 -0.46 32.28
C THR A 266 -16.34 0.12 32.19
N GLY A 267 -17.19 -0.38 31.28
CA GLY A 267 -18.53 0.17 31.03
C GLY A 267 -18.51 1.61 30.43
N ARG A 268 -17.37 2.08 29.99
CA ARG A 268 -17.20 3.43 29.40
C ARG A 268 -17.15 3.31 27.86
N MET A 269 -18.30 3.08 27.25
CA MET A 269 -18.43 2.96 25.80
C MET A 269 -18.79 4.34 25.22
N PRO A 270 -17.94 4.93 24.37
CA PRO A 270 -18.31 6.16 23.66
C PRO A 270 -19.44 5.88 22.66
N ARG A 271 -20.16 6.91 22.28
CA ARG A 271 -21.24 6.79 21.28
C ARG A 271 -20.69 6.43 19.89
N ALA A 272 -19.47 6.86 19.56
CA ALA A 272 -18.82 6.49 18.30
C ALA A 272 -17.32 6.23 18.48
N LEU A 273 -16.86 5.15 17.86
CA LEU A 273 -15.46 4.76 17.70
C LEU A 273 -15.03 5.11 16.27
N VAL A 274 -14.32 6.23 16.11
CA VAL A 274 -13.78 6.69 14.83
C VAL A 274 -12.38 6.13 14.68
N CYS A 275 -12.26 5.00 13.99
CA CYS A 275 -11.00 4.29 13.87
C CYS A 275 -10.16 4.86 12.72
N ALA A 276 -8.88 5.03 12.97
CA ALA A 276 -7.93 5.55 11.97
C ALA A 276 -7.74 4.60 10.77
N ASN A 277 -8.11 3.31 10.89
CA ASN A 277 -8.18 2.39 9.76
C ASN A 277 -9.21 1.27 9.95
N ASP A 278 -9.51 0.55 8.86
CA ASP A 278 -10.51 -0.53 8.84
C ASP A 278 -10.11 -1.74 9.71
N ARG A 279 -8.80 -2.06 9.76
CA ARG A 279 -8.32 -3.18 10.58
C ARG A 279 -8.61 -2.96 12.06
N THR A 280 -8.37 -1.76 12.55
CA THR A 280 -8.71 -1.36 13.92
C THR A 280 -10.23 -1.43 14.12
N ALA A 281 -11.02 -0.90 13.19
CA ALA A 281 -12.48 -0.95 13.26
C ALA A 281 -13.02 -2.39 13.31
N LEU A 282 -12.49 -3.28 12.46
CA LEU A 282 -12.85 -4.70 12.45
C LEU A 282 -12.44 -5.39 13.75
N GLY A 283 -11.29 -5.03 14.33
CA GLY A 283 -10.88 -5.53 15.65
C GLY A 283 -11.84 -5.14 16.76
N MET A 284 -12.40 -3.91 16.72
CA MET A 284 -13.47 -3.50 17.63
C MET A 284 -14.73 -4.35 17.43
N LEU A 285 -15.18 -4.52 16.19
CA LEU A 285 -16.37 -5.32 15.87
C LEU A 285 -16.22 -6.79 16.29
N ASP A 286 -15.03 -7.38 16.16
CA ASP A 286 -14.75 -8.78 16.55
C ASP A 286 -15.10 -9.09 18.01
N VAL A 287 -15.06 -8.07 18.88
CA VAL A 287 -15.32 -8.22 20.32
C VAL A 287 -16.68 -7.67 20.70
N LEU A 288 -17.04 -6.49 20.21
CA LEU A 288 -18.26 -5.81 20.61
C LEU A 288 -19.51 -6.57 20.16
N VAL A 289 -19.55 -7.04 18.91
CA VAL A 289 -20.74 -7.73 18.36
C VAL A 289 -21.00 -9.06 19.09
N PRO A 290 -20.01 -9.96 19.28
CA PRO A 290 -20.24 -11.19 20.06
C PRO A 290 -20.60 -10.95 21.54
N ALA A 291 -20.16 -9.81 22.11
CA ALA A 291 -20.53 -9.41 23.45
C ALA A 291 -21.97 -8.87 23.57
N GLY A 292 -22.72 -8.82 22.47
CA GLY A 292 -24.11 -8.36 22.42
C GLY A 292 -24.29 -6.85 22.30
N VAL A 293 -23.21 -6.10 22.08
CA VAL A 293 -23.28 -4.64 21.80
C VAL A 293 -23.85 -4.44 20.39
N ARG A 294 -24.92 -3.68 20.30
CA ARG A 294 -25.59 -3.38 19.03
C ARG A 294 -24.82 -2.24 18.30
N VAL A 295 -24.42 -2.53 17.08
CA VAL A 295 -23.78 -1.54 16.21
C VAL A 295 -24.74 -1.31 15.03
N PRO A 296 -25.24 -0.07 14.84
CA PRO A 296 -24.79 1.20 15.43
C PRO A 296 -25.60 1.69 16.63
N GLU A 297 -26.62 0.96 17.14
CA GLU A 297 -27.57 1.50 18.09
C GLU A 297 -26.93 1.88 19.44
N ASP A 298 -26.05 1.03 19.99
CA ASP A 298 -25.35 1.29 21.24
C ASP A 298 -24.01 2.00 21.00
N VAL A 299 -23.29 1.64 19.93
CA VAL A 299 -22.04 2.27 19.52
C VAL A 299 -21.89 2.28 18.00
N ILE A 300 -21.49 3.39 17.44
CA ILE A 300 -21.10 3.51 16.04
C ILE A 300 -19.64 3.11 15.89
N VAL A 301 -19.31 2.34 14.85
CA VAL A 301 -17.92 1.99 14.51
C VAL A 301 -17.65 2.37 13.08
N THR A 302 -16.59 3.17 12.86
CA THR A 302 -16.18 3.58 11.51
C THR A 302 -14.69 3.35 11.29
N GLY A 303 -14.28 3.22 10.03
CA GLY A 303 -12.90 2.97 9.63
C GLY A 303 -12.39 3.92 8.56
N PHE A 304 -11.22 3.57 8.05
CA PHE A 304 -10.56 4.22 6.92
C PHE A 304 -9.80 3.13 6.14
N ASP A 305 -9.77 3.12 4.85
CA ASP A 305 -9.09 2.34 3.83
C ASP A 305 -10.09 1.80 2.79
N GLY A 306 -11.27 1.33 3.21
CA GLY A 306 -12.27 0.73 2.33
C GLY A 306 -11.91 -0.70 1.92
N ILE A 307 -11.26 -1.48 2.81
CA ILE A 307 -10.87 -2.86 2.52
C ILE A 307 -12.08 -3.79 2.34
N GLU A 308 -11.90 -4.87 1.58
CA GLU A 308 -12.99 -5.81 1.28
C GLU A 308 -13.59 -6.46 2.54
N ALA A 309 -12.75 -6.77 3.54
CA ALA A 309 -13.21 -7.34 4.81
C ALA A 309 -14.28 -6.46 5.50
N GLY A 310 -14.15 -5.13 5.44
CA GLY A 310 -15.16 -4.20 5.99
C GLY A 310 -16.46 -4.19 5.18
N ARG A 311 -16.44 -4.55 3.90
CA ARG A 311 -17.65 -4.73 3.09
C ARG A 311 -18.38 -6.02 3.41
N LEU A 312 -17.64 -7.04 3.85
CA LEU A 312 -18.16 -8.38 4.17
C LEU A 312 -18.44 -8.60 5.66
N SER A 313 -18.07 -7.64 6.52
CA SER A 313 -18.35 -7.72 7.96
C SER A 313 -19.85 -7.61 8.27
N THR A 314 -20.24 -8.02 9.48
CA THR A 314 -21.59 -7.85 10.01
C THR A 314 -21.48 -7.14 11.37
N PRO A 315 -21.98 -5.88 11.47
CA PRO A 315 -22.52 -5.03 10.39
C PRO A 315 -21.46 -4.64 9.37
N ARG A 316 -21.87 -4.29 8.13
CA ARG A 316 -20.97 -3.77 7.09
C ARG A 316 -20.37 -2.44 7.54
N LEU A 317 -19.04 -2.33 7.46
CA LEU A 317 -18.29 -1.21 8.03
C LEU A 317 -18.40 0.07 7.19
N THR A 318 -18.89 1.15 7.79
CA THR A 318 -18.76 2.52 7.27
C THR A 318 -17.29 2.92 7.30
N THR A 319 -16.77 3.46 6.18
CA THR A 319 -15.34 3.73 6.03
C THR A 319 -15.07 4.82 5.01
N VAL A 320 -13.87 5.39 5.08
CA VAL A 320 -13.34 6.24 4.00
C VAL A 320 -12.54 5.37 3.04
N TYR A 321 -13.04 5.22 1.81
CA TYR A 321 -12.38 4.45 0.76
C TYR A 321 -11.20 5.20 0.17
N GLN A 322 -10.03 4.55 0.14
CA GLN A 322 -8.83 5.02 -0.53
C GLN A 322 -8.66 4.33 -1.91
N PRO A 323 -8.34 5.08 -2.98
CA PRO A 323 -8.08 4.50 -4.30
C PRO A 323 -6.66 3.92 -4.39
N MET A 324 -6.38 2.84 -3.64
CA MET A 324 -5.02 2.29 -3.46
C MET A 324 -4.38 1.80 -4.78
N VAL A 325 -5.18 1.27 -5.71
CA VAL A 325 -4.69 0.86 -7.04
C VAL A 325 -4.23 2.07 -7.83
N GLU A 326 -5.00 3.15 -7.80
CA GLU A 326 -4.68 4.41 -8.47
C GLU A 326 -3.48 5.08 -7.82
N LEU A 327 -3.32 4.96 -6.49
CA LEU A 327 -2.18 5.47 -5.75
C LEU A 327 -0.88 4.78 -6.21
N GLY A 328 -0.89 3.45 -6.32
CA GLY A 328 0.23 2.69 -6.86
C GLY A 328 0.57 3.08 -8.30
N ARG A 329 -0.43 3.26 -9.17
CA ARG A 329 -0.22 3.76 -10.53
C ARG A 329 0.40 5.15 -10.56
N ALA A 330 -0.08 6.06 -9.71
CA ALA A 330 0.43 7.41 -9.62
C ALA A 330 1.91 7.43 -9.18
N ALA A 331 2.30 6.58 -8.24
CA ALA A 331 3.68 6.43 -7.80
C ALA A 331 4.61 6.00 -8.96
N ILE A 332 4.21 4.98 -9.73
CA ILE A 332 4.99 4.54 -10.89
C ILE A 332 5.10 5.66 -11.94
N ARG A 333 4.02 6.36 -12.25
CA ARG A 333 4.04 7.47 -13.22
C ARG A 333 4.93 8.62 -12.76
N ALA A 334 4.92 8.95 -11.47
CA ALA A 334 5.82 9.96 -10.91
C ALA A 334 7.29 9.54 -11.05
N MET A 335 7.64 8.27 -10.73
CA MET A 335 9.00 7.75 -10.96
C MET A 335 9.42 7.86 -12.41
N LEU A 336 8.58 7.42 -13.35
CA LEU A 336 8.88 7.46 -14.78
C LEU A 336 9.03 8.87 -15.30
N SER A 337 8.15 9.77 -14.88
CA SER A 337 8.24 11.20 -15.23
C SER A 337 9.55 11.82 -14.75
N ARG A 338 9.99 11.49 -13.52
CA ARG A 338 11.27 11.97 -12.98
C ARG A 338 12.48 11.37 -13.71
N ILE A 339 12.42 10.10 -14.11
CA ILE A 339 13.46 9.47 -14.92
C ILE A 339 13.59 10.14 -16.30
N GLU A 340 12.47 10.52 -16.91
CA GLU A 340 12.43 11.16 -18.22
C GLU A 340 12.77 12.66 -18.18
N HIS A 341 12.35 13.32 -17.10
CA HIS A 341 12.49 14.77 -16.88
C HIS A 341 13.13 15.07 -15.51
N PRO A 342 14.45 14.84 -15.33
CA PRO A 342 15.12 14.99 -14.03
C PRO A 342 14.99 16.38 -13.42
N ASP A 343 14.98 17.42 -14.26
CA ASP A 343 15.00 18.82 -13.83
C ASP A 343 13.60 19.44 -13.61
N GLN A 344 12.53 18.66 -13.80
CA GLN A 344 11.18 19.19 -13.56
C GLN A 344 10.94 19.48 -12.05
N PRO A 345 10.06 20.43 -11.70
CA PRO A 345 9.65 20.63 -10.32
C PRO A 345 9.08 19.35 -9.69
N PRO A 346 9.16 19.17 -8.37
CA PRO A 346 8.60 18.01 -7.69
C PRO A 346 7.11 17.86 -7.96
N ILE A 347 6.70 16.64 -8.33
CA ILE A 347 5.31 16.28 -8.54
C ILE A 347 4.65 16.11 -7.17
N THR A 348 3.51 16.76 -6.97
CA THR A 348 2.63 16.48 -5.82
C THR A 348 1.27 16.07 -6.35
N ALA A 349 0.93 14.79 -6.20
CA ALA A 349 -0.36 14.24 -6.58
C ALA A 349 -1.14 13.81 -5.34
N ARG A 350 -2.33 14.37 -5.14
CA ARG A 350 -3.25 13.98 -4.07
C ARG A 350 -4.51 13.39 -4.67
N LEU A 351 -4.81 12.14 -4.36
CA LEU A 351 -5.98 11.44 -4.87
C LEU A 351 -7.19 11.65 -3.94
N PRO A 352 -8.38 11.88 -4.50
CA PRO A 352 -9.60 12.02 -3.71
C PRO A 352 -10.00 10.69 -3.09
N VAL A 353 -10.60 10.76 -1.90
CA VAL A 353 -11.20 9.63 -1.19
C VAL A 353 -12.73 9.72 -1.23
N LYS A 354 -13.43 8.67 -0.77
CA LYS A 354 -14.90 8.62 -0.72
C LYS A 354 -15.35 8.09 0.63
N VAL A 355 -16.28 8.75 1.29
CA VAL A 355 -16.96 8.20 2.45
C VAL A 355 -18.00 7.19 1.96
N LEU A 356 -17.90 5.95 2.44
CA LEU A 356 -18.83 4.87 2.15
C LEU A 356 -19.66 4.59 3.42
N LEU A 357 -20.88 5.11 3.44
CA LEU A 357 -21.82 4.91 4.52
C LEU A 357 -22.42 3.50 4.45
N ARG A 358 -22.41 2.79 5.57
CA ARG A 358 -22.87 1.40 5.68
C ARG A 358 -23.55 1.17 7.04
N GLU A 359 -23.88 -0.07 7.33
CA GLU A 359 -24.67 -0.48 8.50
C GLU A 359 -24.05 -0.08 9.84
N SER A 360 -22.73 -0.04 9.97
CA SER A 360 -22.07 0.25 11.25
C SER A 360 -22.19 1.70 11.72
N SER A 361 -22.75 2.60 10.88
CA SER A 361 -23.13 3.95 11.27
C SER A 361 -24.60 4.29 10.98
N GLU A 362 -25.17 3.73 9.91
CA GLU A 362 -26.50 4.10 9.40
C GLU A 362 -27.61 3.10 9.80
N GLY A 363 -27.25 1.98 10.43
CA GLY A 363 -28.18 0.88 10.65
C GLY A 363 -28.53 0.13 9.34
N THR A 364 -29.71 -0.48 9.29
CA THR A 364 -30.14 -1.23 8.10
C THR A 364 -30.44 -0.28 6.95
N LEU A 365 -29.56 -0.29 5.94
CA LEU A 365 -29.76 0.48 4.72
C LEU A 365 -30.68 -0.25 3.76
N PRO A 366 -31.53 0.45 2.98
CA PRO A 366 -32.30 -0.16 1.91
C PRO A 366 -31.37 -0.82 0.89
N ALA A 367 -31.82 -1.96 0.33
CA ALA A 367 -31.08 -2.78 -0.62
C ALA A 367 -30.89 -2.06 -1.98
#